data_4f537d41744b28d70eaf5b1aa659e8fb
#
_entry.id   4f537d41744b28d70eaf5b1aa659e8fb
#
_cell.length_a   1.000
_cell.length_b   1.000
_cell.length_c   1.000
_cell.angle_alpha   90.00
_cell.angle_beta   90.00
_cell.angle_gamma   90.00
#
_symmetry.space_group_name_H-M   'P 1'
#
loop_
_entity.id
_entity.type
_entity.pdbx_description
1 polymer ?
#
loop_
_entity_poly.entity_id
_entity_poly.type
_entity_poly.pdbx_seq_one_letter_code
_entity_poly.pdbx_strand_id
1 'polypeptide(L)'
;DLGRSRGLGDVYKRQTIRLPRVVVGFLAGMNLALAGVILQGILRNPLADPGIIGITSGGALAAMIIMILMPTYVMLVPIGAFVGALVASFLVYGISWQGGLNPLRLILAGVAVAAFFGGFNTILSVFYPDRVQGTVSWMAGGFVGRSWDDVMMIWPYTAIGIIGSMISIRWLTL
;
A
#
# COMPACT_ATOMS: atom_id res chain seq x y z
N ASP A 1 -38.06 25.30 11.63
CA ASP A 1 -36.56 25.42 11.64
C ASP A 1 -35.80 24.10 11.92
N LEU A 2 -36.39 23.18 12.69
CA LEU A 2 -35.72 21.88 12.99
C LEU A 2 -35.53 20.96 11.77
N GLY A 3 -36.36 21.06 10.76
CA GLY A 3 -36.23 20.29 9.51
C GLY A 3 -35.06 20.77 8.64
N ARG A 4 -34.82 22.09 8.63
CA ARG A 4 -33.74 22.73 7.85
C ARG A 4 -32.37 22.48 8.45
N SER A 5 -32.27 22.48 9.79
CA SER A 5 -31.04 22.17 10.52
C SER A 5 -30.63 20.69 10.38
N ARG A 6 -31.59 19.76 10.34
CA ARG A 6 -31.34 18.33 10.08
C ARG A 6 -30.80 18.11 8.64
N GLY A 7 -31.39 18.79 7.65
CA GLY A 7 -30.92 18.66 6.26
C GLY A 7 -29.50 19.19 6.06
N LEU A 8 -29.15 20.31 6.66
CA LEU A 8 -27.78 20.86 6.60
C LEU A 8 -26.75 19.96 7.30
N GLY A 9 -27.12 19.37 8.45
CA GLY A 9 -26.28 18.39 9.15
C GLY A 9 -26.04 17.12 8.35
N ASP A 10 -27.05 16.65 7.61
CA ASP A 10 -26.92 15.46 6.75
C ASP A 10 -26.07 15.72 5.51
N VAL A 11 -26.21 16.89 4.89
CA VAL A 11 -25.35 17.30 3.76
C VAL A 11 -23.89 17.43 4.19
N TYR A 12 -23.64 18.07 5.34
CA TYR A 12 -22.29 18.18 5.89
C TYR A 12 -21.67 16.80 6.17
N LYS A 13 -22.41 15.89 6.82
CA LYS A 13 -21.92 14.51 7.07
C LYS A 13 -21.61 13.76 5.78
N ARG A 14 -22.43 13.93 4.74
CA ARG A 14 -22.19 13.30 3.45
C ARG A 14 -20.92 13.84 2.79
N GLN A 15 -20.76 15.15 2.72
CA GLN A 15 -19.64 15.78 2.00
C GLN A 15 -18.31 15.67 2.76
N THR A 16 -18.32 15.79 4.09
CA THR A 16 -17.08 15.89 4.89
C THR A 16 -16.63 14.55 5.47
N ILE A 17 -17.55 13.60 5.68
CA ILE A 17 -17.21 12.33 6.33
C ILE A 17 -17.36 11.13 5.36
N ARG A 18 -18.49 11.04 4.65
CA ARG A 18 -18.77 9.85 3.84
C ARG A 18 -18.06 9.89 2.49
N LEU A 19 -18.08 11.02 1.82
CA LEU A 19 -17.56 11.16 0.47
C LEU A 19 -16.03 10.97 0.39
N PRO A 20 -15.20 11.58 1.26
CA PRO A 20 -13.76 11.30 1.27
C PRO A 20 -13.45 9.82 1.47
N ARG A 21 -14.17 9.14 2.37
CA ARG A 21 -14.00 7.71 2.63
C ARG A 21 -14.25 6.86 1.40
N VAL A 22 -15.31 7.16 0.65
CA VAL A 22 -15.64 6.45 -0.60
C VAL A 22 -14.58 6.71 -1.66
N VAL A 23 -14.13 7.97 -1.79
CA VAL A 23 -13.09 8.35 -2.76
C VAL A 23 -11.77 7.66 -2.44
N VAL A 24 -11.33 7.66 -1.17
CA VAL A 24 -10.12 6.94 -0.75
C VAL A 24 -10.23 5.45 -1.06
N GLY A 25 -11.40 4.83 -0.75
CA GLY A 25 -11.62 3.42 -1.06
C GLY A 25 -11.57 3.13 -2.56
N PHE A 26 -12.15 4.00 -3.38
CA PHE A 26 -12.09 3.89 -4.83
C PHE A 26 -10.66 4.01 -5.36
N LEU A 27 -9.89 5.01 -4.91
CA LEU A 27 -8.49 5.21 -5.30
C LEU A 27 -7.61 4.03 -4.88
N ALA A 28 -7.80 3.53 -3.65
CA ALA A 28 -7.06 2.37 -3.16
C ALA A 28 -7.38 1.11 -3.99
N GLY A 29 -8.66 0.84 -4.26
CA GLY A 29 -9.08 -0.28 -5.09
C GLY A 29 -8.55 -0.18 -6.52
N MET A 30 -8.55 1.02 -7.09
CA MET A 30 -8.00 1.26 -8.43
C MET A 30 -6.49 0.98 -8.47
N ASN A 31 -5.71 1.44 -7.48
CA ASN A 31 -4.28 1.16 -7.41
C ASN A 31 -3.99 -0.33 -7.25
N LEU A 32 -4.76 -1.05 -6.44
CA LEU A 32 -4.63 -2.50 -6.28
C LEU A 32 -4.97 -3.24 -7.57
N ALA A 33 -6.03 -2.82 -8.27
CA ALA A 33 -6.41 -3.41 -9.55
C ALA A 33 -5.32 -3.20 -10.62
N LEU A 34 -4.76 -2.00 -10.73
CA LEU A 34 -3.64 -1.70 -11.64
C LEU A 34 -2.42 -2.57 -11.34
N ALA A 35 -2.04 -2.68 -10.06
CA ALA A 35 -0.93 -3.52 -9.63
C ALA A 35 -1.20 -5.01 -9.97
N GLY A 36 -2.43 -5.47 -9.74
CA GLY A 36 -2.85 -6.84 -10.08
C GLY A 36 -2.73 -7.13 -11.56
N VAL A 37 -3.24 -6.26 -12.42
CA VAL A 37 -3.19 -6.44 -13.89
C VAL A 37 -1.75 -6.50 -14.39
N ILE A 38 -0.89 -5.59 -13.94
CA ILE A 38 0.54 -5.58 -14.32
C ILE A 38 1.21 -6.88 -13.90
N LEU A 39 0.95 -7.31 -12.66
CA LEU A 39 1.56 -8.50 -12.11
C LEU A 39 1.10 -9.78 -12.81
N GLN A 40 -0.20 -9.88 -13.10
CA GLN A 40 -0.78 -10.99 -13.87
C GLN A 40 -0.15 -11.07 -15.27
N GLY A 41 0.11 -9.93 -15.90
CA GLY A 41 0.83 -9.86 -17.18
C GLY A 41 2.28 -10.35 -17.08
N ILE A 42 3.02 -9.89 -16.06
CA ILE A 42 4.43 -10.30 -15.85
C ILE A 42 4.54 -11.79 -15.53
N LEU A 43 3.69 -12.30 -14.64
CA LEU A 43 3.70 -13.69 -14.22
C LEU A 43 3.00 -14.64 -15.20
N ARG A 44 2.29 -14.10 -16.19
CA ARG A 44 1.44 -14.84 -17.12
C ARG A 44 0.49 -15.80 -16.38
N ASN A 45 -0.03 -15.33 -15.26
CA ASN A 45 -0.90 -16.09 -14.37
C ASN A 45 -2.06 -15.21 -13.89
N PRO A 46 -3.31 -15.50 -14.24
CA PRO A 46 -4.48 -14.72 -13.82
C PRO A 46 -4.76 -14.80 -12.31
N LEU A 47 -4.16 -15.73 -11.60
CA LEU A 47 -4.28 -15.87 -10.14
C LEU A 47 -3.18 -15.11 -9.38
N ALA A 48 -2.33 -14.36 -10.08
CA ALA A 48 -1.28 -13.58 -9.43
C ALA A 48 -1.87 -12.44 -8.59
N ASP A 49 -1.42 -12.33 -7.35
CA ASP A 49 -1.81 -11.32 -6.38
C ASP A 49 -0.61 -10.45 -6.00
N PRO A 50 -0.76 -9.11 -5.92
CA PRO A 50 0.32 -8.20 -5.53
C PRO A 50 0.91 -8.49 -4.14
N GLY A 51 0.15 -9.09 -3.23
CA GLY A 51 0.59 -9.46 -1.89
C GLY A 51 1.63 -10.58 -1.86
N ILE A 52 1.63 -11.45 -2.87
CA ILE A 52 2.53 -12.63 -2.90
C ILE A 52 4.00 -12.24 -3.13
N ILE A 53 4.26 -11.11 -3.79
CA ILE A 53 5.64 -10.70 -4.15
C ILE A 53 6.41 -10.07 -2.98
N GLY A 54 5.83 -9.98 -1.79
CA GLY A 54 6.57 -9.49 -0.62
C GLY A 54 6.83 -7.97 -0.59
N ILE A 55 6.34 -7.22 -1.58
CA ILE A 55 6.51 -5.76 -1.65
C ILE A 55 5.85 -5.07 -0.45
N THR A 56 4.69 -5.56 -0.05
CA THR A 56 3.93 -5.04 1.09
C THR A 56 4.66 -5.21 2.43
N SER A 57 5.48 -6.26 2.58
CA SER A 57 6.25 -6.50 3.81
C SER A 57 7.35 -5.44 4.03
N GLY A 58 7.98 -4.96 2.96
CA GLY A 58 8.94 -3.86 3.04
C GLY A 58 8.28 -2.54 3.41
N GLY A 59 7.11 -2.26 2.82
CA GLY A 59 6.30 -1.10 3.19
C GLY A 59 5.84 -1.15 4.65
N ALA A 60 5.38 -2.32 5.11
CA ALA A 60 4.97 -2.53 6.49
C ALA A 60 6.14 -2.34 7.48
N LEU A 61 7.33 -2.88 7.17
CA LEU A 61 8.51 -2.69 8.00
C LEU A 61 8.89 -1.22 8.12
N ALA A 62 8.95 -0.49 7.01
CA ALA A 62 9.29 0.93 7.03
C ALA A 62 8.25 1.75 7.82
N ALA A 63 6.96 1.45 7.67
CA ALA A 63 5.91 2.06 8.46
C ALA A 63 6.08 1.77 9.96
N MET A 64 6.34 0.53 10.35
CA MET A 64 6.59 0.14 11.75
C MET A 64 7.80 0.86 12.34
N ILE A 65 8.90 0.95 11.59
CA ILE A 65 10.11 1.68 12.02
C ILE A 65 9.75 3.13 12.36
N ILE A 66 9.02 3.83 11.49
CA ILE A 66 8.62 5.22 11.73
C ILE A 66 7.70 5.32 12.94
N MET A 67 6.67 4.48 13.01
CA MET A 67 5.66 4.54 14.08
C MET A 67 6.24 4.20 15.45
N ILE A 68 7.20 3.28 15.53
CA ILE A 68 7.78 2.80 16.79
C ILE A 68 8.97 3.66 17.21
N LEU A 69 9.91 3.93 16.30
CA LEU A 69 11.16 4.61 16.63
C LEU A 69 11.07 6.14 16.50
N MET A 70 10.18 6.63 15.63
CA MET A 70 10.01 8.06 15.32
C MET A 70 8.54 8.51 15.46
N PRO A 71 7.89 8.33 16.63
CA PRO A 71 6.44 8.59 16.78
C PRO A 71 6.04 10.05 16.52
N THR A 72 6.95 10.99 16.63
CA THR A 72 6.74 12.40 16.28
C THR A 72 6.56 12.63 14.77
N TYR A 73 7.01 11.69 13.93
CA TYR A 73 7.00 11.79 12.47
C TYR A 73 5.99 10.86 11.80
N VAL A 74 4.87 10.53 12.46
CA VAL A 74 3.82 9.64 11.93
C VAL A 74 3.30 10.12 10.56
N MET A 75 3.35 11.40 10.29
CA MET A 75 2.96 11.97 9.00
C MET A 75 3.85 11.48 7.83
N LEU A 76 5.06 10.99 8.12
CA LEU A 76 5.96 10.41 7.12
C LEU A 76 5.68 8.92 6.85
N VAL A 77 4.78 8.27 7.58
CA VAL A 77 4.45 6.84 7.42
C VAL A 77 4.08 6.49 5.98
N PRO A 78 3.22 7.23 5.26
CA PRO A 78 2.89 6.89 3.88
C PRO A 78 4.10 6.95 2.94
N ILE A 79 4.95 7.95 3.11
CA ILE A 79 6.18 8.12 2.30
C ILE A 79 7.17 7.00 2.65
N GLY A 80 7.37 6.73 3.92
CA GLY A 80 8.24 5.64 4.37
C GLY A 80 7.77 4.27 3.89
N ALA A 81 6.48 3.99 3.97
CA ALA A 81 5.89 2.76 3.46
C ALA A 81 6.10 2.62 1.94
N PHE A 82 5.95 3.70 1.18
CA PHE A 82 6.21 3.70 -0.26
C PHE A 82 7.69 3.41 -0.56
N VAL A 83 8.62 4.07 0.14
CA VAL A 83 10.07 3.83 -0.01
C VAL A 83 10.42 2.39 0.37
N GLY A 84 9.87 1.87 1.49
CA GLY A 84 10.08 0.49 1.91
C GLY A 84 9.57 -0.53 0.89
N ALA A 85 8.41 -0.26 0.29
CA ALA A 85 7.88 -1.08 -0.79
C ALA A 85 8.76 -1.03 -2.05
N LEU A 86 9.31 0.13 -2.42
CA LEU A 86 10.26 0.26 -3.52
C LEU A 86 11.54 -0.54 -3.24
N VAL A 87 12.12 -0.42 -2.05
CA VAL A 87 13.31 -1.20 -1.66
C VAL A 87 13.03 -2.69 -1.76
N ALA A 88 11.89 -3.16 -1.24
CA ALA A 88 11.47 -4.55 -1.37
C ALA A 88 11.36 -4.99 -2.83
N SER A 89 10.76 -4.14 -3.67
CA SER A 89 10.62 -4.41 -5.12
C SER A 89 11.97 -4.57 -5.80
N PHE A 90 12.92 -3.68 -5.53
CA PHE A 90 14.27 -3.77 -6.10
C PHE A 90 15.03 -4.99 -5.59
N LEU A 91 14.87 -5.37 -4.32
CA LEU A 91 15.47 -6.58 -3.77
C LEU A 91 14.92 -7.84 -4.45
N VAL A 92 13.59 -7.95 -4.56
CA VAL A 92 12.95 -9.09 -5.23
C VAL A 92 13.38 -9.17 -6.69
N TYR A 93 13.38 -8.05 -7.39
CA TYR A 93 13.84 -7.98 -8.78
C TYR A 93 15.30 -8.39 -8.91
N GLY A 94 16.19 -7.82 -8.09
CA GLY A 94 17.62 -8.12 -8.13
C GLY A 94 17.95 -9.58 -7.83
N ILE A 95 17.28 -10.19 -6.84
CA ILE A 95 17.45 -11.61 -6.50
C ILE A 95 16.91 -12.51 -7.62
N SER A 96 15.80 -12.13 -8.24
CA SER A 96 15.16 -12.94 -9.29
C SER A 96 15.85 -12.85 -10.65
N TRP A 97 16.69 -11.83 -10.87
CA TRP A 97 17.35 -11.58 -12.15
C TRP A 97 18.53 -12.53 -12.37
N GLN A 98 18.41 -13.43 -13.35
CA GLN A 98 19.49 -14.30 -13.82
C GLN A 98 19.34 -14.49 -15.33
N GLY A 99 19.72 -13.47 -16.09
CA GLY A 99 19.63 -13.50 -17.55
C GLY A 99 18.20 -13.37 -18.11
N GLY A 100 17.25 -12.90 -17.30
CA GLY A 100 15.85 -12.68 -17.64
C GLY A 100 14.92 -12.91 -16.47
N LEU A 101 13.69 -12.38 -16.57
CA LEU A 101 12.66 -12.58 -15.56
C LEU A 101 12.04 -13.98 -15.70
N ASN A 102 12.11 -14.75 -14.62
CA ASN A 102 11.41 -16.02 -14.52
C ASN A 102 10.32 -15.89 -13.44
N PRO A 103 9.03 -16.16 -13.74
CA PRO A 103 7.93 -16.03 -12.79
C PRO A 103 8.14 -16.82 -11.49
N LEU A 104 8.66 -18.05 -11.58
CA LEU A 104 8.89 -18.88 -10.41
C LEU A 104 9.96 -18.28 -9.49
N ARG A 105 11.06 -17.78 -10.05
CA ARG A 105 12.11 -17.11 -9.26
C ARG A 105 11.61 -15.83 -8.62
N LEU A 106 10.76 -15.08 -9.33
CA LEU A 106 10.17 -13.86 -8.80
C LEU A 106 9.30 -14.15 -7.57
N ILE A 107 8.49 -15.20 -7.62
CA ILE A 107 7.65 -15.64 -6.49
C ILE A 107 8.53 -16.11 -5.33
N LEU A 108 9.53 -16.97 -5.58
CA LEU A 108 10.41 -17.48 -4.53
C LEU A 108 11.23 -16.37 -3.87
N ALA A 109 11.77 -15.43 -4.66
CA ALA A 109 12.46 -14.25 -4.15
C ALA A 109 11.50 -13.38 -3.31
N GLY A 110 10.25 -13.21 -3.75
CA GLY A 110 9.22 -12.49 -3.01
C GLY A 110 8.91 -13.10 -1.67
N VAL A 111 8.74 -14.41 -1.60
CA VAL A 111 8.51 -15.13 -0.34
C VAL A 111 9.71 -14.98 0.61
N ALA A 112 10.94 -15.11 0.09
CA ALA A 112 12.15 -14.95 0.90
C ALA A 112 12.28 -13.52 1.46
N VAL A 113 12.04 -12.49 0.63
CA VAL A 113 12.06 -11.08 1.05
C VAL A 113 10.94 -10.79 2.06
N ALA A 114 9.73 -11.36 1.85
CA ALA A 114 8.63 -11.22 2.78
C ALA A 114 8.96 -11.85 4.16
N ALA A 115 9.55 -13.02 4.17
CA ALA A 115 9.98 -13.70 5.41
C ALA A 115 11.08 -12.90 6.13
N PHE A 116 12.04 -12.36 5.38
CA PHE A 116 13.12 -11.53 5.93
C PHE A 116 12.56 -10.27 6.60
N PHE A 117 11.74 -9.49 5.92
CA PHE A 117 11.13 -8.29 6.50
C PHE A 117 10.12 -8.63 7.61
N GLY A 118 9.40 -9.75 7.48
CA GLY A 118 8.53 -10.26 8.53
C GLY A 118 9.27 -10.57 9.83
N GLY A 119 10.49 -11.12 9.72
CA GLY A 119 11.38 -11.33 10.86
C GLY A 119 11.72 -10.02 11.58
N PHE A 120 12.07 -8.97 10.84
CA PHE A 120 12.32 -7.64 11.44
C PHE A 120 11.07 -7.05 12.08
N ASN A 121 9.89 -7.21 11.47
CA ASN A 121 8.63 -6.78 12.08
C ASN A 121 8.39 -7.50 13.42
N THR A 122 8.68 -8.80 13.48
CA THR A 122 8.59 -9.58 14.72
C THR A 122 9.58 -9.09 15.77
N ILE A 123 10.83 -8.81 15.39
CA ILE A 123 11.85 -8.26 16.29
C ILE A 123 11.37 -6.92 16.88
N LEU A 124 10.90 -6.00 16.04
CA LEU A 124 10.37 -4.72 16.51
C LEU A 124 9.19 -4.90 17.48
N SER A 125 8.30 -5.85 17.18
CA SER A 125 7.15 -6.15 18.03
C SER A 125 7.54 -6.70 19.40
N VAL A 126 8.60 -7.49 19.47
CA VAL A 126 9.10 -8.06 20.73
C VAL A 126 9.84 -7.01 21.57
N PHE A 127 10.65 -6.17 20.93
CA PHE A 127 11.43 -5.16 21.66
C PHE A 127 10.63 -3.94 22.09
N TYR A 128 9.50 -3.64 21.40
CA TYR A 128 8.68 -2.46 21.67
C TYR A 128 7.18 -2.79 21.83
N PRO A 129 6.81 -3.70 22.76
CA PRO A 129 5.43 -4.21 22.88
C PRO A 129 4.41 -3.09 23.14
N ASP A 130 4.79 -2.08 23.93
CA ASP A 130 3.90 -0.97 24.29
C ASP A 130 3.55 -0.06 23.10
N ARG A 131 4.41 -0.02 22.08
CA ARG A 131 4.24 0.85 20.91
C ARG A 131 3.58 0.13 19.71
N VAL A 132 3.55 -1.20 19.75
CA VAL A 132 3.01 -2.03 18.66
C VAL A 132 1.50 -1.92 18.53
N GLN A 133 0.74 -1.65 19.61
CA GLN A 133 -0.72 -1.57 19.55
C GLN A 133 -1.23 -0.59 18.48
N GLY A 134 -0.60 0.59 18.36
CA GLY A 134 -0.92 1.57 17.32
C GLY A 134 -0.60 1.08 15.92
N THR A 135 0.49 0.31 15.75
CA THR A 135 0.90 -0.25 14.45
C THR A 135 -0.01 -1.37 13.97
N VAL A 136 -0.50 -2.22 14.88
CA VAL A 136 -1.41 -3.32 14.53
C VAL A 136 -2.71 -2.79 13.92
N SER A 137 -3.31 -1.75 14.51
CA SER A 137 -4.52 -1.13 13.97
C SER A 137 -4.27 -0.47 12.61
N TRP A 138 -3.09 0.12 12.40
CA TRP A 138 -2.69 0.69 11.12
C TRP A 138 -2.48 -0.41 10.06
N MET A 139 -1.81 -1.52 10.41
CA MET A 139 -1.59 -2.66 9.51
C MET A 139 -2.89 -3.39 9.13
N ALA A 140 -3.86 -3.45 10.04
CA ALA A 140 -5.20 -3.99 9.74
C ALA A 140 -5.91 -3.14 8.67
N GLY A 141 -5.48 -1.90 8.48
CA GLY A 141 -6.04 -0.98 7.52
C GLY A 141 -7.43 -0.47 7.91
N GLY A 142 -8.03 0.24 6.97
CA GLY A 142 -9.41 0.72 7.14
C GLY A 142 -9.62 2.13 6.59
N PHE A 143 -10.91 2.43 6.38
CA PHE A 143 -11.34 3.71 5.83
C PHE A 143 -12.00 4.62 6.87
N VAL A 144 -11.98 4.21 8.16
CA VAL A 144 -12.57 5.00 9.26
C VAL A 144 -11.71 6.23 9.51
N GLY A 145 -12.34 7.40 9.62
CA GLY A 145 -11.65 8.67 9.89
C GLY A 145 -10.89 9.27 8.70
N ARG A 146 -11.07 8.75 7.49
CA ARG A 146 -10.44 9.32 6.28
C ARG A 146 -11.06 10.66 5.90
N SER A 147 -10.21 11.62 5.55
CA SER A 147 -10.53 13.01 5.22
C SER A 147 -10.16 13.34 3.77
N TRP A 148 -10.45 14.57 3.34
CA TRP A 148 -9.99 15.09 2.05
C TRP A 148 -8.47 15.19 1.96
N ASP A 149 -7.77 15.35 3.09
CA ASP A 149 -6.30 15.37 3.12
C ASP A 149 -5.73 14.02 2.70
N ASP A 150 -6.37 12.91 3.12
CA ASP A 150 -6.00 11.56 2.67
C ASP A 150 -6.20 11.40 1.16
N VAL A 151 -7.29 11.95 0.60
CA VAL A 151 -7.54 11.93 -0.85
C VAL A 151 -6.43 12.67 -1.60
N MET A 152 -6.08 13.88 -1.13
CA MET A 152 -5.02 14.69 -1.73
C MET A 152 -3.65 14.00 -1.63
N MET A 153 -3.40 13.24 -0.58
CA MET A 153 -2.17 12.46 -0.41
C MET A 153 -2.10 11.28 -1.39
N ILE A 154 -3.20 10.53 -1.59
CA ILE A 154 -3.22 9.33 -2.43
C ILE A 154 -3.29 9.67 -3.92
N TRP A 155 -3.96 10.74 -4.29
CA TRP A 155 -4.20 11.14 -5.67
C TRP A 155 -2.94 11.18 -6.56
N PRO A 156 -1.79 11.79 -6.14
CA PRO A 156 -0.59 11.83 -6.97
C PRO A 156 -0.02 10.44 -7.29
N TYR A 157 -0.03 9.54 -6.30
CA TYR A 157 0.43 8.15 -6.50
C TYR A 157 -0.46 7.40 -7.48
N THR A 158 -1.79 7.62 -7.39
CA THR A 158 -2.74 7.03 -8.33
C THR A 158 -2.53 7.54 -9.75
N ALA A 159 -2.32 8.84 -9.93
CA ALA A 159 -2.05 9.43 -11.24
C ALA A 159 -0.76 8.86 -11.85
N ILE A 160 0.32 8.78 -11.07
CA ILE A 160 1.59 8.17 -11.50
C ILE A 160 1.39 6.69 -11.83
N GLY A 161 0.64 5.95 -11.02
CA GLY A 161 0.32 4.55 -11.26
C GLY A 161 -0.44 4.32 -12.55
N ILE A 162 -1.44 5.16 -12.87
CA ILE A 162 -2.19 5.10 -14.13
C ILE A 162 -1.27 5.37 -15.32
N ILE A 163 -0.50 6.45 -15.28
CA ILE A 163 0.42 6.81 -16.37
C ILE A 163 1.45 5.70 -16.59
N GLY A 164 2.05 5.20 -15.50
CA GLY A 164 3.02 4.10 -15.56
C GLY A 164 2.41 2.81 -16.11
N SER A 165 1.17 2.48 -15.73
CA SER A 165 0.48 1.30 -16.25
C SER A 165 0.15 1.43 -17.74
N MET A 166 -0.28 2.59 -18.20
CA MET A 166 -0.56 2.84 -19.62
C MET A 166 0.71 2.68 -20.49
N ILE A 167 1.86 3.13 -19.99
CA ILE A 167 3.14 2.94 -20.66
C ILE A 167 3.53 1.45 -20.66
N SER A 168 3.33 0.76 -19.54
CA SER A 168 3.72 -0.64 -19.38
C SER A 168 2.85 -1.60 -20.20
N ILE A 169 1.58 -1.33 -20.39
CA ILE A 169 0.66 -2.17 -21.21
C ILE A 169 1.22 -2.33 -22.62
N ARG A 170 1.76 -1.28 -23.21
CA ARG A 170 2.34 -1.34 -24.56
C ARG A 170 3.51 -2.31 -24.68
N TRP A 171 4.25 -2.53 -23.59
CA TRP A 171 5.39 -3.46 -23.54
C TRP A 171 4.99 -4.88 -23.12
N LEU A 172 3.86 -5.03 -22.42
CA LEU A 172 3.34 -6.33 -21.97
C LEU A 172 2.52 -7.05 -23.04
N THR A 173 2.03 -6.33 -24.06
CA THR A 173 1.20 -6.89 -25.16
C THR A 173 2.02 -7.23 -26.41
N LEU A 174 3.32 -6.93 -26.42
CA LEU A 174 4.27 -7.33 -27.46
C LEU A 174 5.04 -8.58 -27.03
#